data_31958d2b515efd58252c332236b6dc6a
#
_entry.id   31958d2b515efd58252c332236b6dc6a
#
_cell.length_a   1.000
_cell.length_b   1.000
_cell.length_c   1.000
_cell.angle_alpha   90.00
_cell.angle_beta   90.00
_cell.angle_gamma   90.00
#
_symmetry.space_group_name_H-M   'P 1'
#
loop_
_entity.id
_entity.type
_entity.pdbx_description
1 polymer ?
#
loop_
_entity_poly.entity_id
_entity_poly.type
_entity_poly.pdbx_seq_one_letter_code
_entity_poly.pdbx_strand_id
1 'polypeptide(L)'
;MKRNEMIILLSQTFVLCSCVFLCVIPVSCKLTEEGIRITAGDYAAPVIENLEVLDGHTLKMDFSERVKVKSVVVSKMIKNVSDSMDHSDTIEASPALLSAGGKNGSIETETEVSDDGLTVTFNLQTDCEIGENYELFGLAEDITGNSLTFCIPFVGFNSRVPELIMTELQIKFTGKSGKKEVNRGEYVEFLVLKGGNLGGLELASGMDGEAKKYCFPPVDVETGSVFLVHLRTAGEGCVDERENLNEATAAHSADGVLDLWAENTEARFNDGADVILLRNSAGDILDAFMYADEKTLEWKKGAVTFAGQAVAAGIYDGEEVSEAVVNKSTTSLKSFTRVDAQAMQDAVKAGEKYSYPVKNKKSLWKVESVSPGLLSSGTL
;
A
#
# COMPACT_ATOMS: atom_id res chain seq x y z
N MET A 1 -48.46 -53.13 -5.86
CA MET A 1 -47.42 -52.28 -6.43
C MET A 1 -46.20 -52.36 -5.53
N LYS A 2 -45.05 -52.79 -6.07
CA LYS A 2 -43.81 -52.91 -5.25
C LYS A 2 -43.23 -51.52 -4.96
N ARG A 3 -42.70 -51.35 -3.78
CA ARG A 3 -42.21 -50.06 -3.25
C ARG A 3 -41.28 -49.31 -4.21
N ASN A 4 -40.55 -50.03 -5.06
CA ASN A 4 -39.65 -49.45 -6.06
C ASN A 4 -40.39 -48.82 -7.25
N GLU A 5 -41.54 -49.40 -7.66
CA GLU A 5 -42.36 -48.83 -8.77
C GLU A 5 -43.05 -47.51 -8.33
N MET A 6 -43.41 -47.41 -7.03
CA MET A 6 -43.97 -46.17 -6.47
C MET A 6 -42.93 -45.05 -6.37
N ILE A 7 -41.67 -45.38 -6.10
CA ILE A 7 -40.57 -44.37 -6.03
C ILE A 7 -40.25 -43.84 -7.44
N ILE A 8 -40.25 -44.72 -8.45
CA ILE A 8 -40.01 -44.34 -9.87
C ILE A 8 -41.20 -43.48 -10.37
N LEU A 9 -42.42 -43.85 -10.06
CA LEU A 9 -43.60 -43.06 -10.46
C LEU A 9 -43.59 -41.65 -9.78
N LEU A 10 -43.24 -41.55 -8.49
CA LEU A 10 -43.11 -40.30 -7.78
C LEU A 10 -41.96 -39.43 -8.33
N SER A 11 -40.84 -40.03 -8.70
CA SER A 11 -39.71 -39.29 -9.29
C SER A 11 -40.04 -38.75 -10.68
N GLN A 12 -40.74 -39.54 -11.52
CA GLN A 12 -41.17 -39.11 -12.85
C GLN A 12 -42.24 -37.99 -12.76
N THR A 13 -43.18 -38.07 -11.80
CA THR A 13 -44.17 -37.03 -11.59
C THR A 13 -43.53 -35.73 -11.08
N PHE A 14 -42.50 -35.83 -10.23
CA PHE A 14 -41.78 -34.67 -9.73
C PHE A 14 -40.96 -33.99 -10.83
N VAL A 15 -40.28 -34.76 -11.70
CA VAL A 15 -39.55 -34.21 -12.85
C VAL A 15 -40.50 -33.57 -13.86
N LEU A 16 -41.69 -34.21 -14.13
CA LEU A 16 -42.67 -33.65 -15.05
C LEU A 16 -43.30 -32.34 -14.48
N CYS A 17 -43.63 -32.29 -13.18
CA CYS A 17 -44.06 -31.05 -12.52
C CYS A 17 -42.99 -29.96 -12.51
N SER A 18 -41.71 -30.33 -12.30
CA SER A 18 -40.61 -29.39 -12.34
C SER A 18 -40.39 -28.79 -13.72
N CYS A 19 -40.48 -29.64 -14.78
CA CYS A 19 -40.41 -29.18 -16.17
C CYS A 19 -41.59 -28.30 -16.57
N VAL A 20 -42.81 -28.65 -16.12
CA VAL A 20 -44.00 -27.81 -16.38
C VAL A 20 -43.93 -26.48 -15.62
N PHE A 21 -43.37 -26.47 -14.40
CA PHE A 21 -43.18 -25.24 -13.64
C PHE A 21 -42.09 -24.30 -14.25
N LEU A 22 -41.05 -24.90 -14.87
CA LEU A 22 -40.05 -24.16 -15.64
C LEU A 22 -40.58 -23.61 -16.97
N CYS A 23 -41.57 -24.28 -17.56
CA CYS A 23 -42.21 -23.79 -18.79
C CYS A 23 -43.38 -22.83 -18.54
N VAL A 24 -43.85 -22.70 -17.28
CA VAL A 24 -44.95 -21.80 -16.89
C VAL A 24 -44.47 -20.66 -15.97
N ILE A 25 -43.16 -20.50 -15.81
CA ILE A 25 -42.71 -19.17 -15.43
C ILE A 25 -43.03 -18.30 -16.65
N PRO A 26 -44.09 -17.50 -16.63
CA PRO A 26 -44.20 -16.49 -17.67
C PRO A 26 -42.95 -15.66 -17.47
N VAL A 27 -42.12 -15.60 -18.47
CA VAL A 27 -41.32 -14.42 -18.69
C VAL A 27 -42.37 -13.30 -18.75
N SER A 28 -42.66 -12.74 -17.59
CA SER A 28 -43.58 -11.60 -17.46
C SER A 28 -42.82 -10.34 -17.86
N CYS A 29 -42.19 -10.40 -19.01
CA CYS A 29 -42.23 -9.29 -19.92
C CYS A 29 -43.54 -9.49 -20.71
N LYS A 30 -44.66 -9.03 -20.18
CA LYS A 30 -45.69 -8.51 -21.05
C LYS A 30 -45.03 -7.38 -21.84
N LEU A 31 -44.52 -7.75 -23.00
CA LEU A 31 -44.47 -6.86 -24.14
C LEU A 31 -45.92 -6.44 -24.35
N THR A 32 -46.34 -5.34 -23.74
CA THR A 32 -47.46 -4.58 -24.24
C THR A 32 -47.09 -4.26 -25.69
N GLU A 33 -48.03 -4.18 -26.61
CA GLU A 33 -47.77 -3.80 -28.00
C GLU A 33 -47.11 -2.39 -28.13
N GLU A 34 -47.01 -1.66 -27.04
CA GLU A 34 -46.11 -0.53 -26.77
C GLU A 34 -44.83 -1.02 -26.09
N GLY A 35 -44.14 -1.96 -26.72
CA GLY A 35 -42.84 -2.43 -26.23
C GLY A 35 -41.88 -1.25 -26.10
N ILE A 36 -41.19 -1.16 -24.96
CA ILE A 36 -40.04 -0.29 -24.83
C ILE A 36 -39.14 -0.62 -26.01
N ARG A 37 -39.17 0.21 -27.02
CA ARG A 37 -38.13 0.20 -28.06
C ARG A 37 -36.87 0.61 -27.36
N ILE A 38 -36.02 -0.34 -27.01
CA ILE A 38 -34.62 -0.08 -26.76
C ILE A 38 -34.10 0.43 -28.10
N THR A 39 -34.22 1.71 -28.33
CA THR A 39 -33.51 2.35 -29.44
C THR A 39 -32.03 2.08 -29.15
N ALA A 40 -31.30 1.72 -30.21
CA ALA A 40 -29.87 1.56 -30.12
C ALA A 40 -29.27 2.88 -29.58
N GLY A 41 -29.03 2.91 -28.29
CA GLY A 41 -28.48 4.04 -27.54
C GLY A 41 -27.38 3.51 -26.62
N ASP A 42 -26.46 4.37 -26.32
CA ASP A 42 -25.48 4.11 -25.29
C ASP A 42 -26.16 4.29 -23.92
N TYR A 43 -26.15 3.24 -23.09
CA TYR A 43 -26.72 3.21 -21.74
C TYR A 43 -25.65 2.90 -20.69
N ALA A 44 -24.39 2.77 -21.10
CA ALA A 44 -23.27 2.56 -20.21
C ALA A 44 -22.87 3.91 -19.58
N ALA A 45 -22.58 3.90 -18.28
CA ALA A 45 -21.96 5.06 -17.66
C ALA A 45 -20.46 5.09 -18.02
N PRO A 46 -19.84 6.28 -18.11
CA PRO A 46 -18.40 6.38 -18.31
C PRO A 46 -17.63 5.66 -17.20
N VAL A 47 -16.46 5.11 -17.54
CA VAL A 47 -15.56 4.42 -16.62
C VAL A 47 -14.31 5.26 -16.42
N ILE A 48 -13.82 5.34 -15.19
CA ILE A 48 -12.52 5.93 -14.90
C ILE A 48 -11.44 4.90 -15.20
N GLU A 49 -10.52 5.25 -16.09
CA GLU A 49 -9.41 4.38 -16.50
C GLU A 49 -8.17 4.63 -15.64
N ASN A 50 -7.92 5.89 -15.26
CA ASN A 50 -6.74 6.27 -14.48
C ASN A 50 -7.01 7.53 -13.65
N LEU A 51 -6.32 7.64 -12.48
CA LEU A 51 -6.14 8.86 -11.73
C LEU A 51 -4.65 9.04 -11.44
N GLU A 52 -4.10 10.15 -11.83
CA GLU A 52 -2.70 10.52 -11.62
C GLU A 52 -2.61 11.79 -10.79
N VAL A 53 -1.77 11.79 -9.75
CA VAL A 53 -1.44 12.97 -8.93
C VAL A 53 -0.16 13.56 -9.50
N LEU A 54 -0.27 14.67 -10.24
CA LEU A 54 0.85 15.27 -10.97
C LEU A 54 1.77 16.09 -10.06
N ASP A 55 1.17 16.82 -9.14
CA ASP A 55 1.87 17.65 -8.16
C ASP A 55 0.97 17.93 -6.93
N GLY A 56 1.36 18.87 -6.06
CA GLY A 56 0.62 19.18 -4.83
C GLY A 56 -0.79 19.70 -5.05
N HIS A 57 -1.09 20.24 -6.24
CA HIS A 57 -2.37 20.89 -6.54
C HIS A 57 -3.02 20.43 -7.85
N THR A 58 -2.42 19.49 -8.59
CA THR A 58 -2.94 19.06 -9.89
C THR A 58 -3.18 17.55 -9.91
N LEU A 59 -4.43 17.18 -10.20
CA LEU A 59 -4.82 15.79 -10.45
C LEU A 59 -5.28 15.65 -11.90
N LYS A 60 -4.99 14.51 -12.51
CA LYS A 60 -5.42 14.17 -13.87
C LYS A 60 -6.19 12.86 -13.85
N MET A 61 -7.37 12.85 -14.48
CA MET A 61 -8.21 11.66 -14.58
C MET A 61 -8.57 11.36 -16.01
N ASP A 62 -8.38 10.11 -16.43
CA ASP A 62 -8.74 9.64 -17.77
C ASP A 62 -10.01 8.80 -17.70
N PHE A 63 -10.90 8.98 -18.69
CA PHE A 63 -12.19 8.31 -18.81
C PHE A 63 -12.26 7.48 -20.10
N SER A 64 -13.05 6.42 -20.08
CA SER A 64 -13.29 5.54 -21.22
C SER A 64 -14.00 6.23 -22.40
N GLU A 65 -14.67 7.34 -22.13
CA GLU A 65 -15.43 8.10 -23.09
C GLU A 65 -15.53 9.59 -22.72
N ARG A 66 -16.03 10.39 -23.63
CA ARG A 66 -16.15 11.85 -23.43
C ARG A 66 -17.10 12.20 -22.30
N VAL A 67 -16.62 12.99 -21.33
CA VAL A 67 -17.38 13.37 -20.14
C VAL A 67 -17.46 14.88 -19.94
N LYS A 68 -18.45 15.27 -19.13
CA LYS A 68 -18.58 16.59 -18.52
C LYS A 68 -18.70 16.43 -17.01
N VAL A 69 -17.77 17.01 -16.26
CA VAL A 69 -17.84 17.06 -14.79
C VAL A 69 -18.93 18.03 -14.36
N LYS A 70 -19.86 17.55 -13.54
CA LYS A 70 -20.99 18.35 -12.98
C LYS A 70 -20.67 18.92 -11.62
N SER A 71 -19.95 18.18 -10.83
CA SER A 71 -19.49 18.58 -9.50
C SER A 71 -18.24 17.83 -9.11
N VAL A 72 -17.39 18.46 -8.33
CA VAL A 72 -16.20 17.86 -7.74
C VAL A 72 -15.92 18.48 -6.38
N VAL A 73 -15.45 17.66 -5.47
CA VAL A 73 -14.98 18.07 -4.14
C VAL A 73 -13.76 17.24 -3.80
N VAL A 74 -12.70 17.91 -3.34
CA VAL A 74 -11.53 17.27 -2.73
C VAL A 74 -11.58 17.53 -1.23
N SER A 75 -11.41 16.50 -0.42
CA SER A 75 -11.41 16.62 1.04
C SER A 75 -10.32 15.77 1.68
N LYS A 76 -9.70 16.30 2.76
CA LYS A 76 -8.75 15.55 3.57
C LYS A 76 -9.51 14.50 4.38
N MET A 77 -9.03 13.24 4.37
CA MET A 77 -9.56 12.16 5.18
C MET A 77 -9.13 12.36 6.64
N ILE A 78 -10.08 12.54 7.53
CA ILE A 78 -9.80 12.65 8.97
C ILE A 78 -9.79 11.24 9.54
N LYS A 79 -8.64 10.78 10.07
CA LYS A 79 -8.61 9.58 10.91
C LYS A 79 -9.39 9.87 12.19
N ASN A 80 -10.60 9.33 12.31
CA ASN A 80 -11.31 9.33 13.59
C ASN A 80 -10.55 8.40 14.55
N VAL A 81 -10.00 8.97 15.62
CA VAL A 81 -9.32 8.25 16.73
C VAL A 81 -10.35 7.57 17.63
N SER A 82 -11.35 6.92 17.06
CA SER A 82 -12.27 6.06 17.78
C SER A 82 -12.81 5.00 16.84
N ASP A 83 -12.07 3.92 16.70
CA ASP A 83 -12.71 2.64 16.44
C ASP A 83 -11.86 1.46 16.89
N SER A 84 -12.23 1.02 18.10
CA SER A 84 -12.13 -0.37 18.48
C SER A 84 -13.16 -1.16 17.68
N MET A 85 -12.72 -2.06 16.78
CA MET A 85 -13.43 -3.24 16.29
C MET A 85 -14.90 -3.08 15.90
N ASP A 86 -15.19 -2.96 14.59
CA ASP A 86 -16.06 -3.94 13.95
C ASP A 86 -15.87 -3.92 12.41
N HIS A 87 -15.62 -5.07 11.81
CA HIS A 87 -15.49 -5.25 10.39
C HIS A 87 -16.87 -5.52 9.79
N SER A 88 -17.64 -4.49 9.51
CA SER A 88 -18.75 -4.55 8.54
C SER A 88 -19.44 -3.20 8.36
N ASP A 89 -18.80 -2.21 7.80
CA ASP A 89 -19.56 -1.08 7.28
C ASP A 89 -19.16 -0.83 5.81
N THR A 90 -20.06 -1.27 4.95
CA THR A 90 -20.21 -0.72 3.60
C THR A 90 -20.30 0.79 3.74
N ILE A 91 -19.31 1.51 3.17
CA ILE A 91 -19.37 2.96 3.05
C ILE A 91 -20.56 3.28 2.14
N GLU A 92 -21.70 3.54 2.72
CA GLU A 92 -22.79 4.21 2.01
C GLU A 92 -22.34 5.65 1.74
N ALA A 93 -21.97 5.93 0.49
CA ALA A 93 -21.73 7.27 0.01
C ALA A 93 -22.98 8.12 0.28
N SER A 94 -22.93 8.92 1.34
CA SER A 94 -24.08 9.67 1.78
C SER A 94 -24.38 10.80 0.80
N PRO A 95 -25.57 10.89 0.19
CA PRO A 95 -25.96 12.01 -0.68
C PRO A 95 -25.90 13.38 0.02
N ALA A 96 -25.74 13.39 1.34
CA ALA A 96 -25.57 14.58 2.17
C ALA A 96 -24.25 15.34 1.90
N LEU A 97 -23.20 14.69 1.35
CA LEU A 97 -21.94 15.37 0.98
C LEU A 97 -22.12 16.30 -0.23
N LEU A 98 -22.99 15.96 -1.18
CA LEU A 98 -23.29 16.82 -2.35
C LEU A 98 -24.12 18.07 -2.01
N SER A 99 -24.83 18.07 -0.88
CA SER A 99 -25.67 19.19 -0.44
C SER A 99 -25.04 20.09 0.61
N ALA A 100 -23.94 19.67 1.22
CA ALA A 100 -23.19 20.43 2.22
C ALA A 100 -22.09 21.24 1.53
N GLY A 101 -22.44 22.34 0.91
CA GLY A 101 -21.46 23.34 0.50
C GLY A 101 -20.57 23.72 1.66
N GLY A 102 -19.27 23.45 1.51
CA GLY A 102 -18.17 23.99 2.30
C GLY A 102 -18.29 23.88 3.81
N LYS A 103 -17.99 22.73 4.40
CA LYS A 103 -17.70 22.64 5.83
C LYS A 103 -16.36 21.97 6.05
N ASN A 104 -15.44 22.74 6.60
CA ASN A 104 -14.15 22.37 7.20
C ASN A 104 -13.42 21.19 6.54
N GLY A 105 -12.50 21.51 5.61
CA GLY A 105 -11.55 20.55 5.04
C GLY A 105 -11.70 20.26 3.54
N SER A 106 -12.67 20.87 2.84
CA SER A 106 -12.75 20.76 1.39
C SER A 106 -11.83 21.78 0.71
N ILE A 107 -11.12 21.33 -0.33
CA ILE A 107 -10.27 22.16 -1.17
C ILE A 107 -11.09 22.59 -2.39
N GLU A 108 -11.14 23.91 -2.65
CA GLU A 108 -11.78 24.46 -3.84
C GLU A 108 -11.01 23.98 -5.08
N THR A 109 -11.75 23.52 -6.10
CA THR A 109 -11.18 22.79 -7.24
C THR A 109 -11.77 23.31 -8.53
N GLU A 110 -10.93 23.73 -9.46
CA GLU A 110 -11.30 24.05 -10.84
C GLU A 110 -11.07 22.83 -11.74
N THR A 111 -11.91 22.67 -12.78
CA THR A 111 -11.83 21.56 -13.71
C THR A 111 -11.58 22.04 -15.13
N GLU A 112 -10.61 21.44 -15.81
CA GLU A 112 -10.33 21.60 -17.22
C GLU A 112 -10.54 20.27 -17.94
N VAL A 113 -11.31 20.28 -19.04
CA VAL A 113 -11.58 19.09 -19.85
C VAL A 113 -10.81 19.22 -21.15
N SER A 114 -10.12 18.16 -21.56
CA SER A 114 -9.39 18.10 -22.83
C SER A 114 -10.33 18.27 -24.05
N ASP A 115 -9.78 18.64 -25.21
CA ASP A 115 -10.55 18.85 -26.43
C ASP A 115 -11.34 17.61 -26.90
N ASP A 116 -10.78 16.42 -26.67
CA ASP A 116 -11.43 15.15 -26.96
C ASP A 116 -12.44 14.73 -25.87
N GLY A 117 -12.42 15.40 -24.72
CA GLY A 117 -13.30 15.14 -23.58
C GLY A 117 -12.98 13.88 -22.78
N LEU A 118 -11.85 13.21 -23.05
CA LEU A 118 -11.46 11.95 -22.38
C LEU A 118 -10.66 12.17 -21.12
N THR A 119 -10.00 13.31 -20.99
CA THR A 119 -9.16 13.65 -19.84
C THR A 119 -9.72 14.87 -19.12
N VAL A 120 -9.77 14.79 -17.79
CA VAL A 120 -10.12 15.91 -16.91
C VAL A 120 -8.96 16.23 -15.99
N THR A 121 -8.53 17.48 -15.98
CA THR A 121 -7.56 18.01 -15.02
C THR A 121 -8.29 18.75 -13.91
N PHE A 122 -7.95 18.46 -12.67
CA PHE A 122 -8.47 19.11 -11.47
C PHE A 122 -7.35 19.96 -10.87
N ASN A 123 -7.57 21.29 -10.86
CA ASN A 123 -6.64 22.27 -10.30
C ASN A 123 -7.14 22.71 -8.93
N LEU A 124 -6.41 22.33 -7.88
CA LEU A 124 -6.74 22.65 -6.50
C LEU A 124 -6.25 24.05 -6.16
N GLN A 125 -7.03 24.81 -5.43
CA GLN A 125 -6.65 26.17 -4.99
C GLN A 125 -5.62 26.17 -3.84
N THR A 126 -5.43 25.02 -3.19
CA THR A 126 -4.46 24.82 -2.11
C THR A 126 -3.79 23.48 -2.28
N ASP A 127 -2.48 23.43 -2.08
CA ASP A 127 -1.71 22.19 -2.15
C ASP A 127 -2.21 21.17 -1.12
N CYS A 128 -2.28 19.92 -1.54
CA CYS A 128 -2.42 18.79 -0.63
C CYS A 128 -1.15 18.66 0.23
N GLU A 129 -1.33 18.38 1.51
CA GLU A 129 -0.20 18.11 2.40
C GLU A 129 0.48 16.78 2.00
N ILE A 130 1.82 16.78 2.02
CA ILE A 130 2.62 15.61 1.63
C ILE A 130 2.21 14.37 2.42
N GLY A 131 1.90 13.28 1.71
CA GLY A 131 1.64 11.97 2.32
C GLY A 131 0.34 11.84 3.09
N GLU A 132 -0.47 12.90 3.17
CA GLU A 132 -1.78 12.84 3.79
C GLU A 132 -2.82 12.22 2.84
N ASN A 133 -3.86 11.61 3.41
CA ASN A 133 -4.90 10.95 2.63
C ASN A 133 -6.03 11.92 2.29
N TYR A 134 -6.45 11.91 1.05
CA TYR A 134 -7.54 12.69 0.49
C TYR A 134 -8.52 11.82 -0.28
N GLU A 135 -9.72 12.35 -0.50
CA GLU A 135 -10.73 11.80 -1.37
C GLU A 135 -11.12 12.81 -2.45
N LEU A 136 -11.12 12.36 -3.71
CA LEU A 136 -11.70 13.07 -4.84
C LEU A 136 -13.10 12.51 -5.07
N PHE A 137 -14.11 13.30 -4.70
CA PHE A 137 -15.51 12.95 -4.90
C PHE A 137 -16.11 13.77 -6.02
N GLY A 138 -16.92 13.14 -6.92
CA GLY A 138 -17.52 13.88 -8.01
C GLY A 138 -18.62 13.15 -8.75
N LEU A 139 -19.21 13.90 -9.69
CA LEU A 139 -20.22 13.45 -10.64
C LEU A 139 -19.80 13.85 -12.04
N ALA A 140 -19.68 12.88 -12.94
CA ALA A 140 -19.46 13.06 -14.37
C ALA A 140 -20.65 12.53 -15.17
N GLU A 141 -20.92 13.11 -16.31
CA GLU A 141 -21.91 12.66 -17.29
C GLU A 141 -21.27 12.54 -18.67
N ASP A 142 -21.64 11.51 -19.42
CA ASP A 142 -21.31 11.39 -20.84
C ASP A 142 -22.17 12.31 -21.73
N ILE A 143 -21.98 12.22 -23.04
CA ILE A 143 -22.75 12.99 -24.01
C ILE A 143 -24.22 12.53 -24.17
N THR A 144 -24.53 11.31 -23.69
CA THR A 144 -25.87 10.71 -23.77
C THR A 144 -26.67 10.89 -22.48
N GLY A 145 -26.03 11.41 -21.42
CA GLY A 145 -26.62 11.70 -20.12
C GLY A 145 -26.49 10.58 -19.09
N ASN A 146 -25.69 9.53 -19.38
CA ASN A 146 -25.39 8.53 -18.38
C ASN A 146 -24.40 9.12 -17.36
N SER A 147 -24.63 8.86 -16.08
CA SER A 147 -23.91 9.49 -14.98
C SER A 147 -23.03 8.49 -14.24
N LEU A 148 -21.83 8.95 -13.86
CA LEU A 148 -20.91 8.27 -12.96
C LEU A 148 -20.70 9.14 -11.71
N THR A 149 -21.09 8.61 -10.55
CA THR A 149 -20.64 9.17 -9.26
C THR A 149 -19.39 8.42 -8.82
N PHE A 150 -18.35 9.13 -8.45
CA PHE A 150 -17.08 8.54 -8.05
C PHE A 150 -16.60 9.11 -6.70
N CYS A 151 -15.88 8.26 -5.97
CA CYS A 151 -15.15 8.60 -4.74
C CYS A 151 -13.83 7.85 -4.79
N ILE A 152 -12.72 8.58 -5.01
CA ILE A 152 -11.42 7.97 -5.23
C ILE A 152 -10.43 8.49 -4.19
N PRO A 153 -9.89 7.61 -3.33
CA PRO A 153 -8.85 7.99 -2.40
C PRO A 153 -7.54 8.24 -3.15
N PHE A 154 -6.78 9.23 -2.70
CA PHE A 154 -5.43 9.48 -3.16
C PHE A 154 -4.56 10.04 -2.03
N VAL A 155 -3.24 10.00 -2.22
CA VAL A 155 -2.25 10.51 -1.26
C VAL A 155 -1.68 11.82 -1.78
N GLY A 156 -1.54 12.80 -0.91
CA GLY A 156 -0.93 14.10 -1.24
C GLY A 156 0.48 13.93 -1.79
N PHE A 157 0.76 14.61 -2.90
CA PHE A 157 1.99 14.49 -3.67
C PHE A 157 3.23 14.83 -2.83
N ASN A 158 4.24 13.97 -2.90
CA ASN A 158 5.52 14.22 -2.26
C ASN A 158 6.55 14.73 -3.28
N SER A 159 6.75 16.05 -3.30
CA SER A 159 7.77 16.70 -4.13
C SER A 159 9.20 16.52 -3.60
N ARG A 160 9.39 15.99 -2.40
CA ARG A 160 10.66 15.83 -1.69
C ARG A 160 10.91 14.40 -1.26
N VAL A 161 10.70 13.44 -2.18
CA VAL A 161 10.96 12.02 -1.91
C VAL A 161 12.45 11.83 -1.55
N PRO A 162 12.77 11.25 -0.37
CA PRO A 162 14.16 11.02 0.02
C PRO A 162 14.74 9.83 -0.75
N GLU A 163 16.06 9.79 -0.86
CA GLU A 163 16.80 8.62 -1.35
C GLU A 163 17.26 7.81 -0.14
N LEU A 164 16.77 6.58 -0.02
CA LEU A 164 16.95 5.72 1.14
C LEU A 164 17.53 4.37 0.75
N ILE A 165 18.31 3.77 1.67
CA ILE A 165 18.68 2.36 1.59
C ILE A 165 18.42 1.67 2.91
N MET A 166 17.98 0.42 2.87
CA MET A 166 17.89 -0.45 4.04
C MET A 166 19.30 -0.84 4.50
N THR A 167 19.55 -0.74 5.81
CA THR A 167 20.88 -1.00 6.40
C THR A 167 20.86 -2.14 7.42
N GLU A 168 19.73 -2.34 8.10
CA GLU A 168 19.53 -3.47 9.01
C GLU A 168 18.08 -3.95 8.93
N LEU A 169 17.86 -5.27 8.92
CA LEU A 169 16.54 -5.87 9.02
C LEU A 169 16.50 -6.92 10.12
N GLN A 170 15.64 -6.68 11.11
CA GLN A 170 15.31 -7.65 12.15
C GLN A 170 13.95 -8.29 11.84
N ILE A 171 13.97 -9.56 11.47
CA ILE A 171 12.76 -10.29 11.05
C ILE A 171 12.15 -11.17 12.15
N LYS A 172 12.80 -11.24 13.32
CA LYS A 172 12.35 -12.10 14.43
C LYS A 172 11.86 -11.26 15.59
N PHE A 173 10.60 -11.47 15.94
CA PHE A 173 9.95 -10.79 17.05
C PHE A 173 10.03 -11.64 18.35
N THR A 174 10.23 -10.97 19.47
CA THR A 174 10.07 -11.57 20.80
C THR A 174 9.38 -10.59 21.73
N GLY A 175 8.12 -10.86 22.08
CA GLY A 175 7.35 -10.06 23.04
C GLY A 175 7.63 -10.40 24.51
N LYS A 176 8.43 -11.46 24.80
CA LYS A 176 8.72 -11.90 26.17
C LYS A 176 10.16 -12.37 26.35
N SER A 177 10.75 -12.08 27.49
CA SER A 177 12.01 -12.63 27.95
C SER A 177 11.82 -13.16 29.36
N GLY A 178 11.64 -14.48 29.49
CA GLY A 178 11.25 -15.11 30.74
C GLY A 178 9.84 -14.68 31.18
N LYS A 179 9.74 -14.06 32.37
CA LYS A 179 8.46 -13.50 32.89
C LYS A 179 8.22 -12.04 32.53
N LYS A 180 9.21 -11.34 31.94
CA LYS A 180 9.15 -9.94 31.57
C LYS A 180 8.73 -9.82 30.10
N GLU A 181 7.78 -8.94 29.80
CA GLU A 181 7.50 -8.52 28.44
C GLU A 181 8.62 -7.64 27.93
N VAL A 182 9.05 -7.87 26.69
CA VAL A 182 10.08 -7.11 26.01
C VAL A 182 9.73 -7.07 24.52
N ASN A 183 9.62 -5.89 23.96
CA ASN A 183 9.43 -5.73 22.53
C ASN A 183 10.78 -5.75 21.83
N ARG A 184 11.02 -6.78 21.03
CA ARG A 184 12.25 -6.93 20.24
C ARG A 184 11.89 -7.36 18.84
N GLY A 185 12.48 -6.66 17.86
CA GLY A 185 12.51 -7.11 16.48
C GLY A 185 11.35 -6.66 15.62
N GLU A 186 11.36 -7.17 14.41
CA GLU A 186 10.58 -6.73 13.26
C GLU A 186 10.73 -5.23 13.00
N TYR A 187 11.98 -4.83 12.76
CA TYR A 187 12.27 -3.48 12.32
C TYR A 187 13.11 -3.48 11.05
N VAL A 188 13.06 -2.36 10.34
CA VAL A 188 13.96 -2.00 9.26
C VAL A 188 14.64 -0.70 9.64
N GLU A 189 15.97 -0.69 9.55
CA GLU A 189 16.78 0.50 9.65
C GLU A 189 17.08 1.05 8.27
N PHE A 190 17.04 2.36 8.13
CA PHE A 190 17.34 3.07 6.90
C PHE A 190 18.46 4.09 7.09
N LEU A 191 19.34 4.16 6.10
CA LEU A 191 20.24 5.29 5.90
C LEU A 191 19.66 6.23 4.86
N VAL A 192 19.64 7.52 5.19
CA VAL A 192 19.20 8.60 4.29
C VAL A 192 20.37 9.05 3.42
N LEU A 193 20.36 8.71 2.14
CA LEU A 193 21.37 9.16 1.19
C LEU A 193 21.15 10.60 0.74
N LYS A 194 19.87 10.98 0.60
CA LYS A 194 19.43 12.35 0.30
C LYS A 194 18.18 12.65 1.10
N GLY A 195 18.21 13.76 1.84
CA GLY A 195 17.11 14.20 2.68
C GLY A 195 15.84 14.53 1.91
N GLY A 196 14.71 14.41 2.59
CA GLY A 196 13.38 14.66 2.04
C GLY A 196 12.30 14.41 3.07
N ASN A 197 11.09 14.10 2.62
CA ASN A 197 9.94 13.78 3.45
C ASN A 197 9.51 12.33 3.23
N LEU A 198 9.23 11.59 4.30
CA LEU A 198 8.85 10.17 4.23
C LEU A 198 7.39 9.96 3.79
N GLY A 199 6.54 10.98 3.84
CA GLY A 199 5.13 10.88 3.52
C GLY A 199 4.86 10.31 2.14
N GLY A 200 3.94 9.35 2.06
CA GLY A 200 3.59 8.65 0.83
C GLY A 200 4.56 7.52 0.43
N LEU A 201 5.61 7.26 1.23
CA LEU A 201 6.41 6.05 1.06
C LEU A 201 5.69 4.84 1.64
N GLU A 202 5.99 3.67 1.10
CA GLU A 202 5.46 2.39 1.56
C GLU A 202 6.58 1.35 1.68
N LEU A 203 6.57 0.61 2.78
CA LEU A 203 7.39 -0.58 2.97
C LEU A 203 6.48 -1.80 2.91
N ALA A 204 6.69 -2.66 1.94
CA ALA A 204 5.83 -3.81 1.67
C ALA A 204 6.59 -5.14 1.76
N SER A 205 5.95 -6.16 2.33
CA SER A 205 6.43 -7.55 2.38
C SER A 205 5.75 -8.36 1.28
N GLY A 206 6.50 -9.14 0.52
CA GLY A 206 5.99 -10.05 -0.51
C GLY A 206 5.22 -11.25 0.04
N MET A 207 5.26 -11.49 1.34
CA MET A 207 4.59 -12.64 1.96
C MET A 207 3.09 -12.69 1.68
N ASP A 208 2.38 -11.57 1.86
CA ASP A 208 0.95 -11.44 1.61
C ASP A 208 0.61 -10.29 0.63
N GLY A 209 1.61 -9.83 -0.10
CA GLY A 209 1.46 -8.76 -1.10
C GLY A 209 1.08 -7.41 -0.45
N GLU A 210 0.17 -6.70 -1.10
CA GLU A 210 -0.27 -5.36 -0.69
C GLU A 210 -0.93 -5.28 0.70
N ALA A 211 -1.44 -6.40 1.23
CA ALA A 211 -2.13 -6.43 2.52
C ALA A 211 -1.21 -6.14 3.71
N LYS A 212 0.11 -6.33 3.55
CA LYS A 212 1.10 -6.12 4.63
C LYS A 212 2.10 -5.04 4.26
N LYS A 213 1.62 -3.83 4.12
CA LYS A 213 2.46 -2.66 3.91
C LYS A 213 2.44 -1.74 5.13
N TYR A 214 3.53 -1.02 5.34
CA TYR A 214 3.64 0.10 6.25
C TYR A 214 3.66 1.38 5.43
N CYS A 215 2.76 2.31 5.73
CA CYS A 215 2.73 3.63 5.10
C CYS A 215 3.44 4.61 6.02
N PHE A 216 4.48 5.27 5.51
CA PHE A 216 5.26 6.22 6.28
C PHE A 216 4.48 7.50 6.57
N PRO A 217 4.57 8.03 7.80
CA PRO A 217 4.04 9.35 8.12
C PRO A 217 4.86 10.45 7.42
N PRO A 218 4.29 11.66 7.24
CA PRO A 218 4.99 12.80 6.66
C PRO A 218 5.99 13.42 7.65
N VAL A 219 7.16 12.81 7.74
CA VAL A 219 8.28 13.23 8.59
C VAL A 219 9.48 13.59 7.70
N ASP A 220 10.12 14.73 7.98
CA ASP A 220 11.34 15.13 7.28
C ASP A 220 12.56 14.38 7.82
N VAL A 221 13.43 13.93 6.93
CA VAL A 221 14.68 13.26 7.26
C VAL A 221 15.88 13.95 6.57
N GLU A 222 17.02 13.98 7.24
CA GLU A 222 18.22 14.68 6.77
C GLU A 222 19.22 13.72 6.11
N THR A 223 19.97 14.22 5.14
CA THR A 223 21.06 13.47 4.50
C THR A 223 22.09 12.97 5.50
N GLY A 224 22.40 11.69 5.44
CA GLY A 224 23.34 11.02 6.34
C GLY A 224 22.76 10.66 7.71
N SER A 225 21.48 10.92 7.98
CA SER A 225 20.80 10.41 9.17
C SER A 225 20.42 8.93 9.00
N VAL A 226 20.14 8.30 10.14
CA VAL A 226 19.62 6.94 10.24
C VAL A 226 18.29 7.02 10.95
N PHE A 227 17.34 6.15 10.58
CA PHE A 227 16.06 6.00 11.28
C PHE A 227 15.57 4.56 11.25
N LEU A 228 14.66 4.21 12.15
CA LEU A 228 14.08 2.89 12.26
C LEU A 228 12.57 2.91 12.01
N VAL A 229 12.07 1.82 11.44
CA VAL A 229 10.65 1.53 11.35
C VAL A 229 10.39 0.19 12.00
N HIS A 230 9.68 0.19 13.12
CA HIS A 230 9.25 -1.02 13.82
C HIS A 230 7.89 -1.44 13.26
N LEU A 231 7.82 -2.63 12.67
CA LEU A 231 6.62 -3.11 11.97
C LEU A 231 5.64 -3.85 12.87
N ARG A 232 5.99 -4.02 14.14
CA ARG A 232 5.15 -4.69 15.11
C ARG A 232 5.28 -4.05 16.48
N THR A 233 4.14 -3.67 17.04
CA THR A 233 4.04 -3.13 18.40
C THR A 233 3.51 -4.21 19.36
N ALA A 234 3.95 -4.21 20.61
CA ALA A 234 3.40 -5.06 21.67
C ALA A 234 3.73 -4.50 23.04
N GLY A 235 2.94 -3.57 23.55
CA GLY A 235 3.02 -3.03 24.90
C GLY A 235 3.59 -1.63 25.00
N GLU A 236 3.93 -1.24 26.22
CA GLU A 236 4.44 0.10 26.53
C GLU A 236 5.81 0.35 25.90
N GLY A 237 6.12 1.62 25.64
CA GLY A 237 7.39 2.06 25.08
C GLY A 237 7.51 1.98 23.55
N CYS A 238 6.47 1.53 22.85
CA CYS A 238 6.38 1.54 21.39
C CYS A 238 5.70 2.83 20.97
N VAL A 239 6.45 3.90 20.80
CA VAL A 239 5.96 5.25 20.49
C VAL A 239 6.53 5.72 19.17
N ASP A 240 5.67 6.32 18.34
CA ASP A 240 6.04 6.94 17.07
C ASP A 240 6.68 8.29 17.33
N GLU A 241 8.01 8.38 17.29
CA GLU A 241 8.80 9.53 17.71
C GLU A 241 8.86 10.60 16.64
N ARG A 242 7.96 11.58 16.70
CA ARG A 242 7.96 12.71 15.75
C ARG A 242 8.58 13.98 16.30
N GLU A 243 8.48 14.20 17.62
CA GLU A 243 8.92 15.41 18.29
C GLU A 243 10.05 15.17 19.30
N ASN A 244 10.07 14.01 19.92
CA ASN A 244 11.05 13.64 20.93
C ASN A 244 11.68 12.27 20.61
N LEU A 245 12.91 12.28 20.11
CA LEU A 245 13.68 11.10 19.71
C LEU A 245 14.15 10.21 20.88
N ASN A 246 13.62 10.39 22.08
CA ASN A 246 13.91 9.54 23.26
C ASN A 246 12.61 9.11 23.94
N GLU A 247 11.47 9.18 23.26
CA GLU A 247 10.18 8.82 23.82
C GLU A 247 9.95 7.31 23.78
N ALA A 248 10.33 6.66 22.69
CA ALA A 248 10.29 5.21 22.56
C ALA A 248 11.30 4.55 23.51
N THR A 249 10.84 3.60 24.32
CA THR A 249 11.66 2.91 25.33
C THR A 249 11.56 1.39 25.22
N ALA A 250 10.97 0.88 24.15
CA ALA A 250 10.93 -0.54 23.88
C ALA A 250 12.34 -1.08 23.61
N ALA A 251 12.54 -2.39 23.79
CA ALA A 251 13.81 -2.99 23.41
C ALA A 251 14.00 -2.90 21.89
N HIS A 252 15.15 -2.45 21.44
CA HIS A 252 15.53 -2.09 20.07
C HIS A 252 15.13 -0.67 19.63
N SER A 253 14.56 0.16 20.52
CA SER A 253 14.51 1.59 20.30
C SER A 253 15.91 2.19 20.50
N ALA A 254 16.24 3.24 19.73
CA ALA A 254 17.54 3.87 19.74
C ALA A 254 17.41 5.34 20.17
N ASP A 255 17.94 5.72 21.33
CA ASP A 255 17.91 7.09 21.83
C ASP A 255 18.58 8.07 20.85
N GLY A 256 17.90 9.16 20.51
CA GLY A 256 18.42 10.21 19.62
C GLY A 256 18.35 9.84 18.11
N VAL A 257 17.73 8.74 17.77
CA VAL A 257 17.43 8.30 16.41
C VAL A 257 15.93 8.25 16.23
N LEU A 258 15.41 8.64 15.07
CA LEU A 258 13.99 8.61 14.80
C LEU A 258 13.49 7.14 14.77
N ASP A 259 12.62 6.79 15.69
CA ASP A 259 11.91 5.52 15.74
C ASP A 259 10.45 5.70 15.33
N LEU A 260 10.02 5.03 14.25
CA LEU A 260 8.65 4.96 13.80
C LEU A 260 8.05 3.58 14.12
N TRP A 261 6.81 3.57 14.61
CA TRP A 261 6.15 2.34 15.06
C TRP A 261 4.82 2.11 14.33
N ALA A 262 4.67 0.96 13.71
CA ALA A 262 3.39 0.55 13.13
C ALA A 262 2.40 0.19 14.23
N GLU A 263 1.17 0.66 14.11
CA GLU A 263 0.03 0.24 14.94
C GLU A 263 -0.42 -1.18 14.55
N ASN A 264 0.41 -2.18 14.84
CA ASN A 264 0.20 -3.55 14.40
C ASN A 264 0.80 -4.56 15.40
N THR A 265 0.06 -5.61 15.71
CA THR A 265 0.48 -6.68 16.63
C THR A 265 0.83 -7.98 15.91
N GLU A 266 0.60 -8.10 14.60
CA GLU A 266 0.86 -9.29 13.82
C GLU A 266 2.23 -9.23 13.12
N ALA A 267 2.79 -10.40 12.80
CA ALA A 267 4.03 -10.50 12.05
C ALA A 267 3.88 -9.88 10.65
N ARG A 268 4.86 -9.07 10.25
CA ARG A 268 4.94 -8.47 8.92
C ARG A 268 5.90 -9.22 8.01
N PHE A 269 6.97 -9.78 8.55
CA PHE A 269 7.95 -10.54 7.79
C PHE A 269 7.74 -12.04 7.89
N ASN A 270 8.10 -12.76 6.83
CA ASN A 270 8.16 -14.21 6.86
C ASN A 270 9.46 -14.65 7.55
N ASP A 271 9.36 -15.64 8.44
CA ASP A 271 10.52 -16.17 9.15
C ASP A 271 11.51 -16.93 8.27
N GLY A 272 11.07 -17.44 7.12
CA GLY A 272 11.89 -18.25 6.20
C GLY A 272 12.43 -17.47 5.02
N ALA A 273 11.55 -16.89 4.21
CA ALA A 273 11.92 -16.19 2.97
C ALA A 273 10.94 -15.09 2.65
N ASP A 274 11.42 -13.95 2.20
CA ASP A 274 10.61 -12.82 1.75
C ASP A 274 11.36 -11.90 0.80
N VAL A 275 10.61 -11.05 0.12
CA VAL A 275 11.11 -9.90 -0.66
C VAL A 275 10.45 -8.65 -0.12
N ILE A 276 11.26 -7.73 0.35
CA ILE A 276 10.82 -6.47 0.94
C ILE A 276 11.08 -5.37 -0.07
N LEU A 277 10.07 -4.51 -0.31
CA LEU A 277 10.19 -3.36 -1.20
C LEU A 277 9.91 -2.07 -0.43
N LEU A 278 10.76 -1.07 -0.67
CA LEU A 278 10.48 0.32 -0.37
C LEU A 278 10.06 1.01 -1.67
N ARG A 279 8.93 1.69 -1.69
CA ARG A 279 8.41 2.38 -2.87
C ARG A 279 7.76 3.71 -2.51
N ASN A 280 7.63 4.59 -3.50
CA ASN A 280 6.89 5.84 -3.37
C ASN A 280 5.41 5.67 -3.74
N SER A 281 4.61 6.72 -3.60
CA SER A 281 3.18 6.73 -3.95
C SER A 281 2.89 6.56 -5.44
N ALA A 282 3.87 6.79 -6.32
CA ALA A 282 3.77 6.52 -7.76
C ALA A 282 4.04 5.04 -8.11
N GLY A 283 4.50 4.25 -7.12
CA GLY A 283 4.85 2.84 -7.30
C GLY A 283 6.30 2.59 -7.72
N ASP A 284 7.13 3.63 -7.83
CA ASP A 284 8.56 3.46 -8.13
C ASP A 284 9.25 2.77 -6.96
N ILE A 285 10.05 1.74 -7.27
CA ILE A 285 10.82 1.01 -6.27
C ILE A 285 12.10 1.77 -5.94
N LEU A 286 12.25 2.17 -4.69
CA LEU A 286 13.36 2.97 -4.19
C LEU A 286 14.49 2.11 -3.61
N ASP A 287 14.14 0.99 -2.96
CA ASP A 287 15.09 -0.02 -2.47
C ASP A 287 14.38 -1.36 -2.32
N ALA A 288 15.15 -2.44 -2.25
CA ALA A 288 14.64 -3.80 -2.10
C ALA A 288 15.61 -4.68 -1.30
N PHE A 289 15.05 -5.64 -0.54
CA PHE A 289 15.83 -6.64 0.16
C PHE A 289 15.22 -8.03 -0.03
N MET A 290 16.04 -8.99 -0.45
CA MET A 290 15.64 -10.40 -0.64
C MET A 290 16.37 -11.29 0.34
N TYR A 291 15.64 -12.13 1.09
CA TYR A 291 16.24 -13.17 1.94
C TYR A 291 15.48 -14.48 1.85
N ALA A 292 16.19 -15.58 2.05
CA ALA A 292 15.61 -16.92 2.04
C ALA A 292 16.41 -17.89 2.93
N ASP A 293 15.74 -18.84 3.56
CA ASP A 293 16.40 -19.96 4.23
C ASP A 293 17.00 -20.94 3.20
N GLU A 294 17.90 -21.82 3.66
CA GLU A 294 18.60 -22.80 2.81
C GLU A 294 17.66 -23.82 2.14
N LYS A 295 16.41 -23.91 2.58
CA LYS A 295 15.41 -24.87 2.06
C LYS A 295 14.49 -24.27 1.02
N THR A 296 14.45 -22.93 0.91
CA THR A 296 13.62 -22.24 -0.06
C THR A 296 14.27 -22.31 -1.44
N LEU A 297 13.59 -22.96 -2.37
CA LEU A 297 14.08 -23.13 -3.75
C LEU A 297 13.41 -22.17 -4.74
N GLU A 298 12.26 -21.62 -4.38
CA GLU A 298 11.45 -20.73 -5.23
C GLU A 298 10.69 -19.71 -4.37
N TRP A 299 10.46 -18.53 -4.91
CA TRP A 299 9.59 -17.55 -4.30
C TRP A 299 8.15 -18.01 -4.30
N LYS A 300 7.36 -17.54 -3.34
CA LYS A 300 5.93 -17.84 -3.23
C LYS A 300 5.12 -16.55 -3.12
N LYS A 301 3.85 -16.63 -3.53
CA LYS A 301 2.88 -15.53 -3.42
C LYS A 301 3.41 -14.23 -4.05
N GLY A 302 3.23 -13.10 -3.36
CA GLY A 302 3.67 -11.77 -3.79
C GLY A 302 5.19 -11.61 -3.91
N ALA A 303 6.00 -12.44 -3.22
CA ALA A 303 7.45 -12.38 -3.34
C ALA A 303 7.95 -12.66 -4.78
N VAL A 304 7.21 -13.44 -5.58
CA VAL A 304 7.51 -13.65 -7.01
C VAL A 304 7.45 -12.32 -7.76
N THR A 305 6.35 -11.59 -7.60
CA THR A 305 6.15 -10.28 -8.26
C THR A 305 7.15 -9.26 -7.74
N PHE A 306 7.41 -9.23 -6.43
CA PHE A 306 8.32 -8.26 -5.81
C PHE A 306 9.77 -8.48 -6.24
N ALA A 307 10.23 -9.72 -6.40
CA ALA A 307 11.55 -10.02 -6.93
C ALA A 307 11.71 -9.47 -8.36
N GLY A 308 10.72 -9.70 -9.24
CA GLY A 308 10.71 -9.14 -10.59
C GLY A 308 10.71 -7.61 -10.60
N GLN A 309 9.96 -6.97 -9.69
CA GLN A 309 9.95 -5.50 -9.55
C GLN A 309 11.32 -4.96 -9.10
N ALA A 310 12.00 -5.62 -8.16
CA ALA A 310 13.32 -5.25 -7.70
C ALA A 310 14.38 -5.31 -8.82
N VAL A 311 14.27 -6.31 -9.72
CA VAL A 311 15.12 -6.42 -10.92
C VAL A 311 14.77 -5.35 -11.94
N ALA A 312 13.48 -5.13 -12.21
CA ALA A 312 13.04 -4.11 -13.16
C ALA A 312 13.49 -2.69 -12.74
N ALA A 313 13.53 -2.42 -11.42
CA ALA A 313 14.06 -1.17 -10.86
C ALA A 313 15.62 -1.08 -10.92
N GLY A 314 16.30 -2.13 -11.33
CA GLY A 314 17.78 -2.18 -11.41
C GLY A 314 18.48 -2.37 -10.06
N ILE A 315 17.77 -2.73 -9.00
CA ILE A 315 18.33 -2.91 -7.65
C ILE A 315 19.03 -4.27 -7.54
N TYR A 316 18.45 -5.33 -8.11
CA TYR A 316 19.04 -6.66 -8.22
C TYR A 316 19.35 -7.02 -9.68
N ASP A 317 20.31 -7.92 -9.89
CA ASP A 317 20.69 -8.41 -11.23
C ASP A 317 19.87 -9.65 -11.64
N GLY A 318 19.27 -10.38 -10.69
CA GLY A 318 18.42 -11.56 -10.89
C GLY A 318 17.29 -11.65 -9.86
N GLU A 319 16.22 -12.33 -10.25
CA GLU A 319 15.01 -12.49 -9.43
C GLU A 319 14.95 -13.83 -8.69
N GLU A 320 15.94 -14.72 -8.91
CA GLU A 320 15.96 -16.06 -8.34
C GLU A 320 16.27 -16.03 -6.84
N VAL A 321 15.80 -17.02 -6.10
CA VAL A 321 16.12 -17.20 -4.67
C VAL A 321 17.64 -17.30 -4.43
N SER A 322 18.41 -17.73 -5.41
CA SER A 322 19.88 -17.79 -5.33
C SER A 322 20.55 -16.43 -5.15
N GLU A 323 19.89 -15.33 -5.52
CA GLU A 323 20.35 -13.96 -5.32
C GLU A 323 20.05 -13.42 -3.91
N ALA A 324 19.18 -14.11 -3.16
CA ALA A 324 18.77 -13.71 -1.81
C ALA A 324 19.88 -13.90 -0.77
N VAL A 325 19.85 -13.08 0.26
CA VAL A 325 20.67 -13.26 1.47
C VAL A 325 20.21 -14.51 2.22
N VAL A 326 21.15 -15.38 2.60
CA VAL A 326 20.81 -16.63 3.26
C VAL A 326 20.40 -16.37 4.73
N ASN A 327 19.14 -16.70 5.05
CA ASN A 327 18.64 -16.67 6.42
C ASN A 327 19.04 -17.93 7.19
N LYS A 328 20.26 -17.93 7.71
CA LYS A 328 20.81 -19.10 8.41
C LYS A 328 20.72 -19.02 9.93
N SER A 329 20.79 -17.84 10.50
CA SER A 329 20.99 -17.69 11.95
C SER A 329 20.35 -16.43 12.56
N THR A 330 19.39 -15.83 11.90
CA THR A 330 18.62 -14.70 12.47
C THR A 330 17.85 -15.15 13.71
N THR A 331 17.86 -14.32 14.73
CA THR A 331 17.15 -14.51 16.00
C THR A 331 16.63 -13.15 16.46
N SER A 332 15.88 -13.06 17.54
CA SER A 332 15.49 -11.77 18.11
C SER A 332 16.67 -10.89 18.60
N LEU A 333 17.91 -11.38 18.52
CA LEU A 333 19.14 -10.67 18.87
C LEU A 333 20.14 -10.63 17.71
N LYS A 334 19.75 -11.12 16.53
CA LYS A 334 20.59 -11.12 15.32
C LYS A 334 19.75 -10.76 14.11
N SER A 335 20.20 -9.79 13.38
CA SER A 335 19.57 -9.19 12.19
C SER A 335 20.42 -9.41 10.94
N PHE A 336 19.83 -9.15 9.79
CA PHE A 336 20.60 -8.89 8.56
C PHE A 336 21.17 -7.48 8.63
N THR A 337 22.47 -7.32 8.43
CA THR A 337 23.17 -6.04 8.51
C THR A 337 23.97 -5.79 7.25
N ARG A 338 23.83 -4.59 6.68
CA ARG A 338 24.52 -4.16 5.45
C ARG A 338 25.94 -3.73 5.78
N VAL A 339 26.93 -4.34 5.11
CA VAL A 339 28.36 -4.15 5.46
C VAL A 339 28.97 -2.85 4.95
N ASP A 340 28.42 -2.23 3.91
CA ASP A 340 28.90 -0.98 3.32
C ASP A 340 28.15 0.26 3.85
N ALA A 341 27.22 0.13 4.79
CA ALA A 341 26.35 1.21 5.25
C ALA A 341 27.13 2.41 5.81
N GLN A 342 28.14 2.17 6.66
CA GLN A 342 28.97 3.25 7.22
C GLN A 342 29.76 3.98 6.15
N ALA A 343 30.35 3.24 5.21
CA ALA A 343 31.10 3.85 4.09
C ALA A 343 30.18 4.71 3.21
N MET A 344 28.95 4.25 2.96
CA MET A 344 27.97 5.05 2.23
C MET A 344 27.55 6.31 3.01
N GLN A 345 27.36 6.22 4.31
CA GLN A 345 27.06 7.39 5.14
C GLN A 345 28.21 8.42 5.07
N ASP A 346 29.45 7.97 5.18
CA ASP A 346 30.63 8.84 5.10
C ASP A 346 30.73 9.52 3.73
N ALA A 347 30.49 8.77 2.65
CA ALA A 347 30.47 9.27 1.29
C ALA A 347 29.40 10.35 1.06
N VAL A 348 28.17 10.13 1.49
CA VAL A 348 27.09 11.13 1.31
C VAL A 348 27.31 12.36 2.18
N LYS A 349 27.85 12.23 3.39
CA LYS A 349 28.25 13.34 4.24
C LYS A 349 29.41 14.15 3.66
N ALA A 350 30.28 13.50 2.89
CA ALA A 350 31.35 14.16 2.15
C ALA A 350 30.88 14.77 0.79
N GLY A 351 29.62 14.57 0.42
CA GLY A 351 29.06 15.06 -0.84
C GLY A 351 29.52 14.28 -2.07
N GLU A 352 29.94 13.02 -1.89
CA GLU A 352 30.33 12.15 -2.97
C GLU A 352 29.13 11.73 -3.84
N LYS A 353 29.37 11.49 -5.13
CA LYS A 353 28.32 11.05 -6.06
C LYS A 353 28.10 9.55 -5.95
N TYR A 354 26.85 9.15 -6.00
CA TYR A 354 26.40 7.76 -6.08
C TYR A 354 25.30 7.61 -7.14
N SER A 355 25.03 6.36 -7.53
CA SER A 355 23.88 6.04 -8.40
C SER A 355 22.68 5.65 -7.54
N TYR A 356 21.50 6.11 -7.92
CA TYR A 356 20.26 5.74 -7.25
C TYR A 356 19.22 5.26 -8.28
N PRO A 357 18.44 4.20 -8.00
CA PRO A 357 18.51 3.35 -6.80
C PRO A 357 19.87 2.63 -6.69
N VAL A 358 20.25 2.32 -5.45
CA VAL A 358 21.53 1.67 -5.16
C VAL A 358 21.40 0.17 -5.44
N LYS A 359 22.38 -0.39 -6.17
CA LYS A 359 22.44 -1.84 -6.39
C LYS A 359 22.59 -2.60 -5.08
N ASN A 360 21.81 -3.68 -4.95
CA ASN A 360 21.86 -4.58 -3.83
C ASN A 360 22.29 -6.00 -4.28
N LYS A 361 22.93 -6.76 -3.41
CA LYS A 361 23.35 -8.14 -3.65
C LYS A 361 23.65 -8.83 -2.33
N LYS A 362 23.49 -10.15 -2.30
CA LYS A 362 23.69 -10.97 -1.07
C LYS A 362 25.05 -10.76 -0.40
N SER A 363 26.12 -10.47 -1.15
CA SER A 363 27.46 -10.27 -0.58
C SER A 363 27.63 -8.97 0.21
N LEU A 364 26.67 -8.04 0.12
CA LEU A 364 26.64 -6.81 0.93
C LEU A 364 26.00 -7.01 2.30
N TRP A 365 25.58 -8.24 2.61
CA TRP A 365 24.84 -8.51 3.85
C TRP A 365 25.45 -9.65 4.65
N LYS A 366 25.39 -9.54 5.98
CA LYS A 366 25.77 -10.55 6.93
C LYS A 366 24.75 -10.63 8.06
N VAL A 367 24.76 -11.72 8.86
CA VAL A 367 23.92 -11.83 10.05
C VAL A 367 24.78 -11.56 11.28
N GLU A 368 24.49 -10.48 11.98
CA GLU A 368 25.20 -10.01 13.16
C GLU A 368 24.27 -9.76 14.35
N SER A 369 24.84 -9.34 15.47
CA SER A 369 24.06 -8.83 16.60
C SER A 369 23.33 -7.56 16.19
N VAL A 370 22.09 -7.43 16.64
CA VAL A 370 21.27 -6.21 16.39
C VAL A 370 22.01 -4.97 16.89
N SER A 371 21.92 -3.89 16.09
CA SER A 371 22.56 -2.60 16.37
C SER A 371 21.64 -1.42 16.01
N PRO A 372 20.38 -1.40 16.49
CA PRO A 372 19.40 -0.42 16.05
C PRO A 372 19.91 1.01 16.22
N GLY A 373 19.85 1.80 15.16
CA GLY A 373 20.33 3.19 15.10
C GLY A 373 21.85 3.36 14.96
N LEU A 374 22.59 2.25 14.85
CA LEU A 374 24.05 2.28 14.71
C LEU A 374 24.48 1.49 13.48
N LEU A 375 24.98 2.19 12.46
CA LEU A 375 25.50 1.55 11.28
C LEU A 375 26.69 0.63 11.59
N SER A 376 26.69 -0.56 10.98
CA SER A 376 27.82 -1.45 11.11
C SER A 376 29.06 -0.87 10.43
N SER A 377 30.17 -0.77 11.15
CA SER A 377 31.48 -0.36 10.62
C SER A 377 32.19 -1.50 9.88
N GLY A 378 31.46 -2.25 9.05
CA GLY A 378 31.89 -3.51 8.47
C GLY A 378 33.33 -3.52 7.98
N THR A 379 34.09 -4.49 8.49
CA THR A 379 35.22 -5.06 7.74
C THR A 379 34.67 -6.18 6.88
N LEU A 380 34.83 -6.05 5.56
CA LEU A 380 34.62 -7.12 4.60
C LEU A 380 35.51 -8.32 4.92
#